data_761bb0d7308173142b0f6e93aeb93c92
#
_entry.id   761bb0d7308173142b0f6e93aeb93c92
#
_cell.length_a   1.000
_cell.length_b   1.000
_cell.length_c   1.000
_cell.angle_alpha   90.00
_cell.angle_beta   90.00
_cell.angle_gamma   90.00
#
_symmetry.space_group_name_H-M   'P 1'
#
loop_
_entity.id
_entity.type
_entity.pdbx_description
1 polymer ?
#
loop_
_entity_poly.entity_id
_entity_poly.type
_entity_poly.pdbx_seq_one_letter_code
_entity_poly.pdbx_strand_id
1 'polypeptide(L)'
;MSLPAGSTIGIIGGGQLGRMLAMAAARIGYRTIVLEPQPDCPAAQVANRQITAAYDDPAALAELAAASAVVTYEFENVPVAAATALAAKVPVYPPPRALDVAQDRVSEKTFLNGIGIATAAFHQVDTNDELAAALKAFGGSGILKTRRMGYDGKGQRVFRNMEAGGFAGTCEAMGNVPLILESFVQFEREISVIAARGLDGTVAAYDPAWNVHRDGILRTSTLPAGVAPATARDAKDAATKILSALDYVGVIGVEFFVLADGSLLANEIAPRVHNSGHWTEAACIVSQFEQHIRAIAGLPLGSSNRHSDCVMENLIGDDVLRVPALLAEPDLMLHLYGKAEARPGRKMGHFTRISRRG
;
A
#
# COMPACT_ATOMS: atom_id res chain seq x y z
N MET A 1 18.69 -3.08 18.94
CA MET A 1 17.98 -3.28 20.25
C MET A 1 16.53 -3.00 20.03
N SER A 2 15.65 -3.80 20.64
CA SER A 2 14.20 -3.56 20.57
C SER A 2 13.78 -2.40 21.47
N LEU A 3 12.73 -1.69 21.06
CA LEU A 3 12.12 -0.65 21.91
C LEU A 3 11.47 -1.29 23.15
N PRO A 4 11.67 -0.72 24.35
CA PRO A 4 11.00 -1.20 25.56
C PRO A 4 9.49 -0.96 25.48
N ALA A 5 8.72 -1.81 26.16
CA ALA A 5 7.28 -1.61 26.33
C ALA A 5 6.99 -0.23 26.94
N GLY A 6 5.89 0.40 26.53
CA GLY A 6 5.54 1.77 26.91
C GLY A 6 6.19 2.87 26.08
N SER A 7 7.13 2.53 25.16
CA SER A 7 7.67 3.51 24.20
C SER A 7 6.56 4.05 23.29
N THR A 8 6.77 5.26 22.80
CA THR A 8 5.82 5.93 21.90
C THR A 8 6.27 5.80 20.45
N ILE A 9 5.35 5.40 19.59
CA ILE A 9 5.50 5.33 18.12
C ILE A 9 4.76 6.52 17.51
N GLY A 10 5.46 7.34 16.72
CA GLY A 10 4.86 8.39 15.92
C GLY A 10 4.30 7.83 14.62
N ILE A 11 3.11 8.28 14.22
CA ILE A 11 2.46 7.88 12.96
C ILE A 11 2.11 9.14 12.18
N ILE A 12 2.62 9.26 10.95
CA ILE A 12 2.22 10.34 10.03
C ILE A 12 1.07 9.82 9.18
N GLY A 13 -0.06 10.53 9.26
CA GLY A 13 -1.32 10.15 8.66
C GLY A 13 -2.32 9.58 9.66
N GLY A 14 -3.56 10.04 9.55
CA GLY A 14 -4.65 9.75 10.49
C GLY A 14 -5.77 8.89 9.92
N GLY A 15 -5.57 8.24 8.78
CA GLY A 15 -6.57 7.41 8.11
C GLY A 15 -6.77 6.03 8.77
N GLN A 16 -7.40 5.14 8.00
CA GLN A 16 -7.71 3.79 8.49
C GLN A 16 -6.47 2.93 8.77
N LEU A 17 -5.40 3.11 8.00
CA LEU A 17 -4.19 2.31 8.20
C LEU A 17 -3.48 2.75 9.47
N GLY A 18 -3.41 4.06 9.73
CA GLY A 18 -2.90 4.63 10.97
C GLY A 18 -3.71 4.16 12.19
N ARG A 19 -5.06 4.10 12.06
CA ARG A 19 -5.93 3.53 13.09
C ARG A 19 -5.56 2.09 13.41
N MET A 20 -5.41 1.23 12.40
CA MET A 20 -5.09 -0.18 12.60
C MET A 20 -3.66 -0.39 13.12
N LEU A 21 -2.70 0.45 12.70
CA LEU A 21 -1.36 0.47 13.27
C LEU A 21 -1.37 0.86 14.75
N ALA A 22 -2.14 1.88 15.14
CA ALA A 22 -2.27 2.31 16.54
C ALA A 22 -2.90 1.21 17.41
N MET A 23 -3.92 0.51 16.91
CA MET A 23 -4.53 -0.64 17.61
C MET A 23 -3.53 -1.78 17.78
N ALA A 24 -2.76 -2.12 16.74
CA ALA A 24 -1.73 -3.15 16.81
C ALA A 24 -0.60 -2.77 17.78
N ALA A 25 -0.17 -1.51 17.80
CA ALA A 25 0.81 -1.00 18.74
C ALA A 25 0.32 -1.11 20.19
N ALA A 26 -0.92 -0.69 20.46
CA ALA A 26 -1.53 -0.77 21.77
C ALA A 26 -1.63 -2.22 22.29
N ARG A 27 -1.99 -3.17 21.40
CA ARG A 27 -2.07 -4.61 21.73
C ARG A 27 -0.77 -5.17 22.28
N ILE A 28 0.39 -4.70 21.82
CA ILE A 28 1.71 -5.18 22.26
C ILE A 28 2.45 -4.16 23.15
N GLY A 29 1.68 -3.24 23.78
CA GLY A 29 2.16 -2.40 24.86
C GLY A 29 2.86 -1.10 24.48
N TYR A 30 2.71 -0.62 23.23
CA TYR A 30 3.23 0.66 22.79
C TYR A 30 2.17 1.76 22.83
N ARG A 31 2.61 3.01 22.98
CA ARG A 31 1.79 4.21 22.83
C ARG A 31 1.92 4.74 21.41
N THR A 32 0.93 5.52 20.96
CA THR A 32 0.97 6.14 19.63
C THR A 32 0.63 7.63 19.68
N ILE A 33 1.32 8.40 18.85
CA ILE A 33 1.01 9.80 18.55
C ILE A 33 0.82 9.92 17.05
N VAL A 34 -0.30 10.53 16.63
CA VAL A 34 -0.63 10.69 15.21
C VAL A 34 -0.45 12.16 14.82
N LEU A 35 0.25 12.41 13.69
CA LEU A 35 0.29 13.72 13.03
C LEU A 35 -0.68 13.69 11.85
N GLU A 36 -1.73 14.53 11.89
CA GLU A 36 -2.77 14.59 10.86
C GLU A 36 -3.43 15.98 10.87
N PRO A 37 -3.59 16.62 9.69
CA PRO A 37 -4.25 17.94 9.61
C PRO A 37 -5.71 17.94 10.05
N GLN A 38 -6.44 16.85 9.80
CA GLN A 38 -7.85 16.75 10.17
C GLN A 38 -7.97 16.37 11.66
N PRO A 39 -8.61 17.21 12.51
CA PRO A 39 -8.89 16.83 13.89
C PRO A 39 -9.86 15.64 13.96
N ASP A 40 -9.79 14.89 15.05
CA ASP A 40 -10.64 13.71 15.31
C ASP A 40 -10.62 12.68 14.13
N CYS A 41 -9.46 12.49 13.56
CA CYS A 41 -9.27 11.55 12.46
C CYS A 41 -9.44 10.08 12.92
N PRO A 42 -9.68 9.12 12.00
CA PRO A 42 -9.85 7.71 12.35
C PRO A 42 -8.77 7.13 13.28
N ALA A 43 -7.51 7.49 13.08
CA ALA A 43 -6.41 7.02 13.92
C ALA A 43 -6.42 7.70 15.30
N ALA A 44 -6.79 8.98 15.38
CA ALA A 44 -6.84 9.72 16.65
C ALA A 44 -7.86 9.12 17.65
N GLN A 45 -8.94 8.51 17.14
CA GLN A 45 -9.95 7.86 17.98
C GLN A 45 -9.40 6.69 18.81
N VAL A 46 -8.21 6.17 18.48
CA VAL A 46 -7.59 5.02 19.16
C VAL A 46 -6.13 5.27 19.55
N ALA A 47 -5.53 6.37 19.10
CA ALA A 47 -4.20 6.80 19.50
C ALA A 47 -4.22 7.45 20.88
N ASN A 48 -3.06 7.52 21.53
CA ASN A 48 -2.92 8.21 22.81
C ASN A 48 -2.97 9.74 22.66
N ARG A 49 -2.57 10.26 21.49
CA ARG A 49 -2.51 11.70 21.22
C ARG A 49 -2.54 11.98 19.72
N GLN A 50 -3.11 13.13 19.35
CA GLN A 50 -2.99 13.69 17.99
C GLN A 50 -2.25 15.03 18.05
N ILE A 51 -1.38 15.26 17.07
CA ILE A 51 -0.85 16.57 16.69
C ILE A 51 -1.63 17.00 15.44
N THR A 52 -2.40 18.07 15.55
CA THR A 52 -3.22 18.57 14.44
C THR A 52 -2.45 19.65 13.71
N ALA A 53 -1.76 19.29 12.62
CA ALA A 53 -0.95 20.19 11.80
C ALA A 53 -0.73 19.59 10.40
N ALA A 54 -0.22 20.41 9.46
CA ALA A 54 0.23 19.94 8.15
C ALA A 54 1.41 18.97 8.29
N TYR A 55 1.56 18.04 7.35
CA TYR A 55 2.60 17.01 7.39
C TYR A 55 4.03 17.56 7.21
N ASP A 56 4.16 18.80 6.77
CA ASP A 56 5.42 19.51 6.55
C ASP A 56 5.63 20.67 7.53
N ASP A 57 4.76 20.82 8.54
CA ASP A 57 4.91 21.84 9.60
C ASP A 57 6.15 21.55 10.43
N PRO A 58 7.18 22.43 10.45
CA PRO A 58 8.43 22.16 11.13
C PRO A 58 8.30 22.03 12.67
N ALA A 59 7.34 22.75 13.27
CA ALA A 59 7.12 22.68 14.73
C ALA A 59 6.45 21.37 15.11
N ALA A 60 5.44 20.95 14.36
CA ALA A 60 4.77 19.68 14.55
C ALA A 60 5.72 18.47 14.31
N LEU A 61 6.57 18.53 13.29
CA LEU A 61 7.60 17.52 13.04
C LEU A 61 8.62 17.45 14.19
N ALA A 62 9.03 18.59 14.74
CA ALA A 62 9.95 18.62 15.87
C ALA A 62 9.29 18.04 17.13
N GLU A 63 8.03 18.36 17.37
CA GLU A 63 7.22 17.82 18.48
C GLU A 63 7.05 16.31 18.35
N LEU A 64 6.69 15.82 17.14
CA LEU A 64 6.55 14.39 16.86
C LEU A 64 7.87 13.65 17.10
N ALA A 65 8.99 14.18 16.60
CA ALA A 65 10.31 13.59 16.81
C ALA A 65 10.71 13.51 18.28
N ALA A 66 10.49 14.60 19.05
CA ALA A 66 10.82 14.64 20.47
C ALA A 66 9.96 13.70 21.33
N ALA A 67 8.73 13.42 20.93
CA ALA A 67 7.80 12.59 21.67
C ALA A 67 7.83 11.10 21.26
N SER A 68 8.57 10.73 20.20
CA SER A 68 8.56 9.38 19.62
C SER A 68 9.91 8.70 19.73
N ALA A 69 9.91 7.39 20.00
CA ALA A 69 11.10 6.55 19.92
C ALA A 69 11.41 6.08 18.50
N VAL A 70 10.37 6.01 17.66
CA VAL A 70 10.41 5.70 16.22
C VAL A 70 9.21 6.35 15.56
N VAL A 71 9.34 6.74 14.30
CA VAL A 71 8.24 7.29 13.49
C VAL A 71 7.99 6.39 12.29
N THR A 72 6.71 6.23 11.96
CA THR A 72 6.25 5.57 10.74
C THR A 72 5.18 6.42 10.04
N TYR A 73 4.72 5.97 8.87
CA TYR A 73 3.68 6.63 8.12
C TYR A 73 2.66 5.61 7.59
N GLU A 74 1.42 6.07 7.40
CA GLU A 74 0.31 5.21 6.96
C GLU A 74 0.00 5.32 5.46
N PHE A 75 0.53 6.34 4.77
CA PHE A 75 0.26 6.57 3.36
C PHE A 75 1.53 7.02 2.62
N GLU A 76 1.59 6.76 1.32
CA GLU A 76 2.75 6.95 0.48
C GLU A 76 3.02 8.41 0.07
N ASN A 77 2.06 9.33 0.21
CA ASN A 77 2.22 10.72 -0.22
C ASN A 77 2.70 11.68 0.89
N VAL A 78 3.29 11.15 1.96
CA VAL A 78 4.02 11.96 2.93
C VAL A 78 5.16 12.68 2.22
N PRO A 79 5.32 14.02 2.38
CA PRO A 79 6.43 14.72 1.73
C PRO A 79 7.78 14.10 2.10
N VAL A 80 8.57 13.69 1.10
CA VAL A 80 9.90 13.06 1.31
C VAL A 80 10.80 13.96 2.13
N ALA A 81 10.76 15.29 1.91
CA ALA A 81 11.52 16.25 2.69
C ALA A 81 11.16 16.23 4.18
N ALA A 82 9.88 16.08 4.52
CA ALA A 82 9.42 15.96 5.91
C ALA A 82 9.91 14.65 6.56
N ALA A 83 9.79 13.53 5.87
CA ALA A 83 10.29 12.24 6.34
C ALA A 83 11.83 12.27 6.53
N THR A 84 12.56 12.92 5.63
CA THR A 84 14.02 13.09 5.71
C THR A 84 14.43 13.98 6.89
N ALA A 85 13.70 15.09 7.10
CA ALA A 85 13.95 15.98 8.24
C ALA A 85 13.69 15.28 9.59
N LEU A 86 12.67 14.41 9.66
CA LEU A 86 12.43 13.56 10.82
C LEU A 86 13.53 12.53 11.02
N ALA A 87 13.98 11.87 9.95
CA ALA A 87 15.00 10.82 10.02
C ALA A 87 16.36 11.35 10.55
N ALA A 88 16.61 12.65 10.45
CA ALA A 88 17.77 13.31 11.07
C ALA A 88 17.66 13.43 12.61
N LYS A 89 16.48 13.22 13.20
CA LYS A 89 16.21 13.44 14.63
C LYS A 89 15.77 12.17 15.36
N VAL A 90 15.06 11.29 14.68
CA VAL A 90 14.46 10.06 15.23
C VAL A 90 14.45 8.99 14.13
N PRO A 91 14.59 7.69 14.44
CA PRO A 91 14.45 6.65 13.44
C PRO A 91 13.09 6.75 12.72
N VAL A 92 13.10 6.74 11.38
CA VAL A 92 11.89 6.73 10.54
C VAL A 92 11.88 5.45 9.72
N TYR A 93 10.84 4.66 9.88
CA TYR A 93 10.65 3.42 9.15
C TYR A 93 9.22 3.33 8.56
N PRO A 94 9.10 2.93 7.31
CA PRO A 94 10.18 2.63 6.35
C PRO A 94 11.05 3.85 6.03
N PRO A 95 12.28 3.64 5.45
CA PRO A 95 13.20 4.74 5.21
C PRO A 95 12.64 5.73 4.17
N PRO A 96 12.97 7.04 4.24
CA PRO A 96 12.48 8.05 3.29
C PRO A 96 12.72 7.70 1.81
N ARG A 97 13.80 6.95 1.52
CA ARG A 97 14.08 6.45 0.16
C ARG A 97 12.95 5.57 -0.39
N ALA A 98 12.25 4.82 0.47
CA ALA A 98 11.12 4.01 0.02
C ALA A 98 9.95 4.86 -0.46
N LEU A 99 9.70 6.01 0.19
CA LEU A 99 8.73 7.00 -0.29
C LEU A 99 9.14 7.63 -1.61
N ASP A 100 10.42 8.04 -1.73
CA ASP A 100 10.95 8.68 -2.92
C ASP A 100 10.82 7.79 -4.16
N VAL A 101 11.09 6.49 -4.00
CA VAL A 101 10.91 5.50 -5.07
C VAL A 101 9.44 5.30 -5.40
N ALA A 102 8.56 5.12 -4.41
CA ALA A 102 7.16 4.73 -4.63
C ALA A 102 6.24 5.89 -5.05
N GLN A 103 6.60 7.15 -4.75
CA GLN A 103 5.75 8.31 -5.07
C GLN A 103 5.69 8.64 -6.56
N ASP A 104 6.64 8.18 -7.35
CA ASP A 104 6.73 8.48 -8.78
C ASP A 104 6.82 7.19 -9.60
N ARG A 105 5.81 6.93 -10.44
CA ARG A 105 5.68 5.68 -11.21
C ARG A 105 6.86 5.40 -12.14
N VAL A 106 7.55 6.45 -12.66
CA VAL A 106 8.76 6.26 -13.48
C VAL A 106 9.93 5.83 -12.60
N SER A 107 10.11 6.49 -11.45
CA SER A 107 11.15 6.11 -10.47
C SER A 107 10.94 4.69 -9.95
N GLU A 108 9.71 4.34 -9.61
CA GLU A 108 9.32 3.02 -9.13
C GLU A 108 9.63 1.91 -10.15
N LYS A 109 9.14 2.07 -11.40
CA LYS A 109 9.38 1.07 -12.43
C LYS A 109 10.85 0.98 -12.85
N THR A 110 11.55 2.11 -12.88
CA THR A 110 13.00 2.14 -13.15
C THR A 110 13.76 1.41 -12.05
N PHE A 111 13.42 1.65 -10.79
CA PHE A 111 14.01 0.93 -9.66
C PHE A 111 13.73 -0.58 -9.74
N LEU A 112 12.48 -0.99 -9.95
CA LEU A 112 12.10 -2.41 -10.05
C LEU A 112 12.86 -3.12 -11.19
N ASN A 113 12.88 -2.52 -12.39
CA ASN A 113 13.63 -3.06 -13.53
C ASN A 113 15.13 -3.12 -13.25
N GLY A 114 15.68 -2.09 -12.58
CA GLY A 114 17.09 -2.02 -12.19
C GLY A 114 17.55 -3.13 -11.23
N ILE A 115 16.64 -3.65 -10.43
CA ILE A 115 16.87 -4.83 -9.59
C ILE A 115 16.40 -6.14 -10.23
N GLY A 116 16.05 -6.14 -11.52
CA GLY A 116 15.65 -7.32 -12.27
C GLY A 116 14.26 -7.86 -11.91
N ILE A 117 13.32 -6.99 -11.56
CA ILE A 117 11.90 -7.29 -11.42
C ILE A 117 11.19 -6.64 -12.61
N ALA A 118 10.58 -7.47 -13.45
CA ALA A 118 9.90 -7.01 -14.65
C ALA A 118 8.63 -6.20 -14.31
N THR A 119 8.37 -5.15 -15.11
CA THR A 119 7.15 -4.33 -15.05
C THR A 119 6.51 -4.25 -16.43
N ALA A 120 5.31 -3.71 -16.55
CA ALA A 120 4.79 -3.29 -17.85
C ALA A 120 5.78 -2.34 -18.53
N ALA A 121 5.96 -2.46 -19.85
CA ALA A 121 6.77 -1.50 -20.59
C ALA A 121 6.18 -0.10 -20.47
N PHE A 122 7.02 0.91 -20.37
CA PHE A 122 6.56 2.29 -20.15
C PHE A 122 7.43 3.32 -20.86
N HIS A 123 6.83 4.48 -21.09
CA HIS A 123 7.50 5.69 -21.55
C HIS A 123 7.13 6.87 -20.66
N GLN A 124 8.10 7.70 -20.34
CA GLN A 124 7.86 9.01 -19.76
C GLN A 124 7.21 9.91 -20.82
N VAL A 125 6.25 10.73 -20.41
CA VAL A 125 5.48 11.62 -21.28
C VAL A 125 5.30 12.95 -20.58
N ASP A 126 5.88 14.01 -21.14
CA ASP A 126 5.76 15.37 -20.67
C ASP A 126 5.07 16.28 -21.71
N THR A 127 5.00 15.81 -22.98
CA THR A 127 4.42 16.55 -24.11
C THR A 127 3.50 15.66 -24.96
N ASN A 128 2.61 16.28 -25.75
CA ASN A 128 1.76 15.55 -26.70
C ASN A 128 2.57 14.83 -27.81
N ASP A 129 3.74 15.35 -28.19
CA ASP A 129 4.61 14.72 -29.18
C ASP A 129 5.26 13.45 -28.61
N GLU A 130 5.70 13.49 -27.35
CA GLU A 130 6.20 12.29 -26.64
C GLU A 130 5.09 11.26 -26.45
N LEU A 131 3.86 11.67 -26.15
CA LEU A 131 2.70 10.79 -26.09
C LEU A 131 2.45 10.12 -27.43
N ALA A 132 2.52 10.87 -28.52
CA ALA A 132 2.37 10.35 -29.87
C ALA A 132 3.43 9.27 -30.19
N ALA A 133 4.69 9.56 -29.87
CA ALA A 133 5.81 8.65 -30.09
C ALA A 133 5.65 7.38 -29.24
N ALA A 134 5.29 7.51 -27.97
CA ALA A 134 5.06 6.41 -27.05
C ALA A 134 3.87 5.53 -27.48
N LEU A 135 2.74 6.13 -27.86
CA LEU A 135 1.59 5.39 -28.39
C LEU A 135 1.97 4.61 -29.67
N LYS A 136 2.72 5.26 -30.58
CA LYS A 136 3.21 4.56 -31.81
C LYS A 136 4.08 3.35 -31.45
N ALA A 137 4.97 3.48 -30.46
CA ALA A 137 5.82 2.37 -30.00
C ALA A 137 4.99 1.21 -29.42
N PHE A 138 3.83 1.48 -28.83
CA PHE A 138 2.90 0.49 -28.28
C PHE A 138 1.75 0.10 -29.22
N GLY A 139 1.86 0.37 -30.53
CA GLY A 139 0.83 -0.01 -31.49
C GLY A 139 -0.49 0.71 -31.32
N GLY A 140 -0.47 1.97 -30.86
CA GLY A 140 -1.66 2.83 -30.67
C GLY A 140 -2.45 2.55 -29.39
N SER A 141 -1.93 1.75 -28.46
CA SER A 141 -2.66 1.35 -27.26
C SER A 141 -1.81 1.50 -26.00
N GLY A 142 -2.39 1.99 -24.91
CA GLY A 142 -1.70 2.13 -23.64
C GLY A 142 -2.56 2.82 -22.58
N ILE A 143 -2.06 2.88 -21.37
CA ILE A 143 -2.69 3.56 -20.24
C ILE A 143 -1.79 4.72 -19.84
N LEU A 144 -2.25 5.94 -20.10
CA LEU A 144 -1.59 7.16 -19.66
C LEU A 144 -2.01 7.46 -18.23
N LYS A 145 -1.03 7.72 -17.35
CA LYS A 145 -1.27 8.00 -15.94
C LYS A 145 -0.47 9.23 -15.49
N THR A 146 -0.96 9.95 -14.49
CA THR A 146 -0.11 10.90 -13.77
C THR A 146 1.00 10.13 -13.05
N ARG A 147 2.24 10.65 -13.07
CA ARG A 147 3.38 10.00 -12.41
C ARG A 147 3.21 9.97 -10.90
N ARG A 148 2.59 11.02 -10.34
CA ARG A 148 2.39 11.20 -8.90
C ARG A 148 0.91 11.38 -8.57
N MET A 149 0.50 11.14 -7.32
CA MET A 149 -0.83 11.40 -6.77
C MET A 149 -1.99 10.65 -7.44
N GLY A 150 -1.73 9.68 -8.31
CA GLY A 150 -2.76 8.82 -8.90
C GLY A 150 -3.11 7.68 -7.94
N TYR A 151 -4.41 7.48 -7.67
CA TYR A 151 -4.91 6.40 -6.81
C TYR A 151 -6.33 5.99 -7.23
N ASP A 152 -6.73 4.76 -6.96
CA ASP A 152 -8.07 4.23 -7.21
C ASP A 152 -8.60 4.59 -8.62
N GLY A 153 -7.76 4.46 -9.67
CA GLY A 153 -8.12 4.74 -11.07
C GLY A 153 -8.21 6.23 -11.45
N LYS A 154 -7.95 7.16 -10.55
CA LYS A 154 -7.90 8.60 -10.84
C LYS A 154 -6.60 8.99 -11.53
N GLY A 155 -6.67 10.04 -12.36
CA GLY A 155 -5.49 10.55 -13.08
C GLY A 155 -5.01 9.60 -14.17
N GLN A 156 -5.90 8.85 -14.82
CA GLN A 156 -5.55 7.96 -15.93
C GLN A 156 -6.48 8.12 -17.14
N ARG A 157 -5.92 7.85 -18.33
CA ARG A 157 -6.64 7.80 -19.61
C ARG A 157 -6.20 6.58 -20.41
N VAL A 158 -7.18 5.85 -20.92
CA VAL A 158 -6.95 4.62 -21.70
C VAL A 158 -7.01 4.93 -23.18
N PHE A 159 -6.01 4.48 -23.94
CA PHE A 159 -5.97 4.53 -25.40
C PHE A 159 -6.08 3.12 -25.95
N ARG A 160 -6.91 2.92 -26.96
CA ARG A 160 -7.09 1.63 -27.65
C ARG A 160 -7.10 1.84 -29.15
N ASN A 161 -6.17 1.19 -29.86
CA ASN A 161 -6.09 1.19 -31.33
C ASN A 161 -6.19 2.61 -31.93
N MET A 162 -5.52 3.57 -31.31
CA MET A 162 -5.54 4.95 -31.75
C MET A 162 -4.70 5.10 -33.02
N GLU A 163 -5.35 5.53 -34.11
CA GLU A 163 -4.64 6.03 -35.28
C GLU A 163 -4.03 7.42 -34.99
N ALA A 164 -3.03 7.82 -35.79
CA ALA A 164 -2.31 9.07 -35.57
C ALA A 164 -3.28 10.28 -35.55
N GLY A 165 -3.34 11.01 -34.43
CA GLY A 165 -4.04 12.30 -34.33
C GLY A 165 -5.06 12.48 -33.20
N GLY A 166 -5.50 11.44 -32.50
CA GLY A 166 -6.55 11.54 -31.46
C GLY A 166 -6.08 11.93 -30.06
N PHE A 167 -4.85 12.41 -29.90
CA PHE A 167 -4.22 12.67 -28.58
C PHE A 167 -3.81 14.14 -28.37
N ALA A 168 -4.03 15.01 -29.36
CA ALA A 168 -3.76 16.44 -29.21
C ALA A 168 -4.54 17.03 -28.02
N GLY A 169 -3.89 17.86 -27.20
CA GLY A 169 -4.50 18.45 -26.01
C GLY A 169 -4.65 17.49 -24.83
N THR A 170 -4.08 16.27 -24.90
CA THR A 170 -4.21 15.29 -23.81
C THR A 170 -3.39 15.70 -22.59
N CYS A 171 -2.15 16.16 -22.76
CA CYS A 171 -1.32 16.59 -21.64
C CYS A 171 -1.95 17.79 -20.92
N GLU A 172 -2.54 18.72 -21.66
CA GLU A 172 -3.29 19.85 -21.13
C GLU A 172 -4.52 19.40 -20.34
N ALA A 173 -5.29 18.45 -20.90
CA ALA A 173 -6.47 17.88 -20.23
C ALA A 173 -6.12 17.10 -18.97
N MET A 174 -4.88 16.58 -18.89
CA MET A 174 -4.33 15.92 -17.70
C MET A 174 -3.67 16.91 -16.72
N GLY A 175 -3.76 18.22 -16.97
CA GLY A 175 -3.29 19.29 -16.07
C GLY A 175 -1.84 19.70 -16.27
N ASN A 176 -1.21 19.40 -17.41
CA ASN A 176 0.20 19.70 -17.70
C ASN A 176 1.18 19.22 -16.60
N VAL A 177 0.89 18.06 -16.03
CA VAL A 177 1.76 17.40 -15.04
C VAL A 177 2.59 16.29 -15.71
N PRO A 178 3.73 15.89 -15.13
CA PRO A 178 4.49 14.75 -15.63
C PRO A 178 3.63 13.48 -15.70
N LEU A 179 3.68 12.77 -16.83
CA LEU A 179 2.89 11.59 -17.12
C LEU A 179 3.78 10.38 -17.42
N ILE A 180 3.17 9.22 -17.42
CA ILE A 180 3.75 7.94 -17.85
C ILE A 180 2.72 7.23 -18.74
N LEU A 181 3.15 6.73 -19.89
CA LEU A 181 2.37 5.80 -20.70
C LEU A 181 2.86 4.38 -20.44
N GLU A 182 1.98 3.52 -19.98
CA GLU A 182 2.23 2.10 -19.77
C GLU A 182 1.58 1.26 -20.88
N SER A 183 2.26 0.20 -21.33
CA SER A 183 1.67 -0.76 -22.25
C SER A 183 0.53 -1.53 -21.58
N PHE A 184 -0.45 -1.97 -22.38
CA PHE A 184 -1.44 -2.93 -21.89
C PHE A 184 -0.79 -4.25 -21.53
N VAL A 185 -1.09 -4.76 -20.35
CA VAL A 185 -0.72 -6.10 -19.91
C VAL A 185 -1.93 -7.01 -20.07
N GLN A 186 -1.78 -8.08 -20.83
CA GLN A 186 -2.75 -9.18 -20.84
C GLN A 186 -2.40 -10.11 -19.68
N PHE A 187 -3.21 -10.13 -18.66
CA PHE A 187 -2.99 -10.94 -17.46
C PHE A 187 -4.22 -11.80 -17.14
N GLU A 188 -3.98 -12.93 -16.49
CA GLU A 188 -5.06 -13.82 -16.03
C GLU A 188 -5.66 -13.36 -14.70
N ARG A 189 -4.81 -12.84 -13.81
CA ARG A 189 -5.24 -12.31 -12.50
C ARG A 189 -4.24 -11.33 -11.91
N GLU A 190 -4.73 -10.56 -10.96
CA GLU A 190 -3.91 -9.70 -10.11
C GLU A 190 -3.69 -10.39 -8.77
N ILE A 191 -2.44 -10.40 -8.29
CA ILE A 191 -2.11 -10.87 -6.96
C ILE A 191 -1.32 -9.82 -6.20
N SER A 192 -1.33 -9.91 -4.88
CA SER A 192 -0.45 -9.10 -4.05
C SER A 192 0.25 -9.95 -3.00
N VAL A 193 1.47 -9.56 -2.68
CA VAL A 193 2.24 -10.10 -1.56
C VAL A 193 2.43 -9.00 -0.52
N ILE A 194 2.11 -9.32 0.72
CA ILE A 194 2.50 -8.53 1.88
C ILE A 194 3.77 -9.15 2.45
N ALA A 195 4.80 -8.34 2.63
CA ALA A 195 6.05 -8.80 3.22
C ALA A 195 6.58 -7.79 4.24
N ALA A 196 7.29 -8.27 5.25
CA ALA A 196 7.92 -7.46 6.28
C ALA A 196 9.41 -7.76 6.36
N ARG A 197 10.21 -6.75 6.67
CA ARG A 197 11.64 -6.92 7.02
C ARG A 197 11.91 -6.23 8.34
N GLY A 198 12.55 -6.96 9.25
CA GLY A 198 12.98 -6.47 10.56
C GLY A 198 14.28 -5.69 10.50
N LEU A 199 14.64 -5.05 11.62
CA LEU A 199 15.94 -4.35 11.78
C LEU A 199 17.14 -5.29 11.69
N ASP A 200 16.96 -6.57 11.99
CA ASP A 200 17.98 -7.63 11.88
C ASP A 200 18.11 -8.19 10.45
N GLY A 201 17.32 -7.70 9.52
CA GLY A 201 17.30 -8.14 8.12
C GLY A 201 16.44 -9.37 7.86
N THR A 202 15.82 -9.98 8.89
CA THR A 202 14.89 -11.10 8.69
C THR A 202 13.68 -10.66 7.89
N VAL A 203 13.16 -11.55 7.03
CA VAL A 203 12.00 -11.29 6.19
C VAL A 203 10.90 -12.31 6.49
N ALA A 204 9.66 -11.82 6.56
CA ALA A 204 8.46 -12.63 6.64
C ALA A 204 7.49 -12.21 5.52
N ALA A 205 7.22 -13.09 4.56
CA ALA A 205 6.30 -12.86 3.46
C ALA A 205 5.04 -13.71 3.64
N TYR A 206 3.88 -13.07 3.57
CA TYR A 206 2.57 -13.72 3.61
C TYR A 206 2.26 -14.42 2.29
N ASP A 207 1.28 -15.30 2.30
CA ASP A 207 0.81 -15.94 1.07
C ASP A 207 0.24 -14.90 0.09
N PRO A 208 0.45 -15.08 -1.23
CA PRO A 208 -0.16 -14.20 -2.21
C PRO A 208 -1.68 -14.24 -2.13
N ALA A 209 -2.32 -13.10 -2.19
CA ALA A 209 -3.78 -12.97 -2.29
C ALA A 209 -4.20 -12.68 -3.74
N TRP A 210 -5.26 -13.31 -4.21
CA TRP A 210 -5.91 -12.94 -5.47
C TRP A 210 -6.80 -11.72 -5.26
N ASN A 211 -6.53 -10.65 -6.00
CA ASN A 211 -7.22 -9.38 -5.88
C ASN A 211 -8.18 -9.15 -7.04
N VAL A 212 -9.37 -8.67 -6.72
CA VAL A 212 -10.35 -8.25 -7.71
C VAL A 212 -10.66 -6.77 -7.52
N HIS A 213 -10.38 -5.98 -8.55
CA HIS A 213 -10.72 -4.56 -8.60
C HIS A 213 -12.01 -4.33 -9.39
N ARG A 214 -12.79 -3.33 -8.97
CA ARG A 214 -13.91 -2.81 -9.72
C ARG A 214 -13.83 -1.30 -9.70
N ASP A 215 -13.88 -0.68 -10.88
CA ASP A 215 -13.75 0.77 -11.06
C ASP A 215 -12.46 1.34 -10.41
N GLY A 216 -11.36 0.57 -10.49
CA GLY A 216 -10.06 0.93 -9.91
C GLY A 216 -9.96 0.73 -8.39
N ILE A 217 -11.02 0.27 -7.71
CA ILE A 217 -11.04 0.08 -6.26
C ILE A 217 -10.98 -1.41 -5.93
N LEU A 218 -10.08 -1.82 -5.06
CA LEU A 218 -10.01 -3.19 -4.56
C LEU A 218 -11.34 -3.59 -3.87
N ARG A 219 -11.98 -4.63 -4.38
CA ARG A 219 -13.22 -5.18 -3.80
C ARG A 219 -12.95 -6.38 -2.92
N THR A 220 -12.20 -7.36 -3.41
CA THR A 220 -11.92 -8.59 -2.65
C THR A 220 -10.45 -9.00 -2.76
N SER A 221 -9.96 -9.64 -1.69
CA SER A 221 -8.70 -10.39 -1.68
C SER A 221 -9.00 -11.80 -1.20
N THR A 222 -8.66 -12.81 -2.00
CA THR A 222 -9.00 -14.22 -1.76
C THR A 222 -7.75 -15.05 -1.54
N LEU A 223 -7.79 -15.93 -0.55
CA LEU A 223 -6.75 -16.92 -0.26
C LEU A 223 -7.35 -18.32 -0.17
N PRO A 224 -6.70 -19.30 -0.83
CA PRO A 224 -5.48 -19.19 -1.64
C PRO A 224 -5.70 -18.40 -2.94
N ALA A 225 -4.63 -17.81 -3.48
CA ALA A 225 -4.69 -17.02 -4.72
C ALA A 225 -4.97 -17.87 -5.98
N GLY A 226 -4.91 -19.19 -5.89
CA GLY A 226 -5.14 -20.08 -7.03
C GLY A 226 -4.08 -19.96 -8.13
N VAL A 227 -2.85 -19.63 -7.77
CA VAL A 227 -1.68 -19.60 -8.66
C VAL A 227 -0.81 -20.84 -8.42
N ALA A 228 0.06 -21.17 -9.41
CA ALA A 228 1.01 -22.26 -9.26
C ALA A 228 1.97 -22.01 -8.08
N PRO A 229 2.44 -23.06 -7.39
CA PRO A 229 3.40 -22.89 -6.29
C PRO A 229 4.70 -22.19 -6.69
N ALA A 230 5.14 -22.31 -7.93
CA ALA A 230 6.29 -21.58 -8.46
C ALA A 230 6.00 -20.08 -8.51
N THR A 231 4.89 -19.66 -9.12
CA THR A 231 4.44 -18.25 -9.17
C THR A 231 4.32 -17.65 -7.79
N ALA A 232 3.77 -18.41 -6.82
CA ALA A 232 3.65 -17.95 -5.44
C ALA A 232 5.03 -17.72 -4.77
N ARG A 233 6.02 -18.58 -5.03
CA ARG A 233 7.40 -18.39 -4.56
C ARG A 233 8.03 -17.18 -5.22
N ASP A 234 7.96 -17.07 -6.54
CA ASP A 234 8.55 -15.97 -7.30
C ASP A 234 8.02 -14.61 -6.85
N ALA A 235 6.72 -14.51 -6.50
CA ALA A 235 6.12 -13.30 -5.95
C ALA A 235 6.71 -12.94 -4.58
N LYS A 236 6.89 -13.92 -3.68
CA LYS A 236 7.52 -13.71 -2.36
C LYS A 236 9.00 -13.34 -2.49
N ASP A 237 9.73 -13.98 -3.42
CA ASP A 237 11.14 -13.71 -3.67
C ASP A 237 11.33 -12.31 -4.25
N ALA A 238 10.45 -11.88 -5.17
CA ALA A 238 10.44 -10.51 -5.67
C ALA A 238 10.20 -9.49 -4.55
N ALA A 239 9.22 -9.71 -3.68
CA ALA A 239 8.97 -8.83 -2.53
C ALA A 239 10.19 -8.79 -1.58
N THR A 240 10.84 -9.92 -1.32
CA THR A 240 12.06 -10.00 -0.50
C THR A 240 13.21 -9.22 -1.13
N LYS A 241 13.37 -9.30 -2.45
CA LYS A 241 14.40 -8.57 -3.20
C LYS A 241 14.18 -7.06 -3.14
N ILE A 242 12.93 -6.61 -3.24
CA ILE A 242 12.55 -5.19 -3.10
C ILE A 242 12.92 -4.69 -1.69
N LEU A 243 12.51 -5.41 -0.65
CA LEU A 243 12.81 -5.08 0.74
C LEU A 243 14.32 -4.94 0.98
N SER A 244 15.12 -5.87 0.44
CA SER A 244 16.57 -5.87 0.57
C SER A 244 17.21 -4.69 -0.18
N ALA A 245 16.77 -4.40 -1.40
CA ALA A 245 17.32 -3.32 -2.23
C ALA A 245 17.01 -1.91 -1.69
N LEU A 246 15.96 -1.78 -0.88
CA LEU A 246 15.56 -0.52 -0.23
C LEU A 246 16.12 -0.36 1.19
N ASP A 247 16.89 -1.34 1.72
CA ASP A 247 17.21 -1.40 3.16
C ASP A 247 15.97 -1.18 4.04
N TYR A 248 14.88 -1.78 3.60
CA TYR A 248 13.56 -1.56 4.14
C TYR A 248 13.42 -2.09 5.55
N VAL A 249 12.69 -1.38 6.40
CA VAL A 249 12.22 -1.87 7.71
C VAL A 249 10.74 -1.57 7.82
N GLY A 250 9.94 -2.58 8.13
CA GLY A 250 8.48 -2.47 8.17
C GLY A 250 7.79 -3.42 7.18
N VAL A 251 6.53 -3.16 6.89
CA VAL A 251 5.70 -3.91 5.93
C VAL A 251 5.61 -3.17 4.62
N ILE A 252 5.71 -3.92 3.52
CA ILE A 252 5.45 -3.48 2.14
C ILE A 252 4.33 -4.31 1.53
N GLY A 253 3.51 -3.68 0.69
CA GLY A 253 2.62 -4.37 -0.24
C GLY A 253 3.20 -4.32 -1.65
N VAL A 254 3.20 -5.44 -2.36
CA VAL A 254 3.64 -5.51 -3.76
C VAL A 254 2.52 -6.14 -4.59
N GLU A 255 2.09 -5.44 -5.64
CA GLU A 255 1.06 -5.93 -6.56
C GLU A 255 1.68 -6.44 -7.85
N PHE A 256 1.16 -7.57 -8.34
CA PHE A 256 1.64 -8.23 -9.54
C PHE A 256 0.49 -8.61 -10.47
N PHE A 257 0.75 -8.50 -11.76
CA PHE A 257 0.00 -9.19 -12.80
C PHE A 257 0.59 -10.59 -13.03
N VAL A 258 -0.24 -11.60 -13.03
CA VAL A 258 0.12 -12.99 -13.39
C VAL A 258 -0.23 -13.21 -14.87
N LEU A 259 0.77 -13.53 -15.68
CA LEU A 259 0.59 -13.79 -17.10
C LEU A 259 0.15 -15.25 -17.33
N ALA A 260 -0.27 -15.56 -18.57
CA ALA A 260 -0.77 -16.90 -18.94
C ALA A 260 0.26 -18.03 -18.74
N ASP A 261 1.55 -17.71 -18.80
CA ASP A 261 2.63 -18.66 -18.54
C ASP A 261 3.02 -18.77 -17.05
N GLY A 262 2.32 -18.03 -16.18
CA GLY A 262 2.58 -17.96 -14.73
C GLY A 262 3.69 -16.98 -14.35
N SER A 263 4.33 -16.31 -15.30
CA SER A 263 5.30 -15.25 -15.00
C SER A 263 4.64 -14.01 -14.41
N LEU A 264 5.44 -13.16 -13.76
CA LEU A 264 4.98 -11.99 -13.01
C LEU A 264 5.48 -10.69 -13.63
N LEU A 265 4.60 -9.69 -13.68
CA LEU A 265 4.98 -8.29 -13.86
C LEU A 265 4.56 -7.51 -12.61
N ALA A 266 5.50 -6.82 -11.99
CA ALA A 266 5.16 -5.93 -10.88
C ALA A 266 4.36 -4.73 -11.41
N ASN A 267 3.22 -4.48 -10.78
CA ASN A 267 2.37 -3.34 -11.07
C ASN A 267 2.80 -2.11 -10.27
N GLU A 268 2.77 -2.22 -8.94
CA GLU A 268 3.17 -1.14 -8.03
C GLU A 268 3.63 -1.69 -6.68
N ILE A 269 4.35 -0.85 -5.92
CA ILE A 269 4.71 -1.10 -4.52
C ILE A 269 4.03 -0.06 -3.62
N ALA A 270 3.52 -0.52 -2.49
CA ALA A 270 3.03 0.34 -1.43
C ALA A 270 4.01 0.26 -0.24
N PRO A 271 4.80 1.31 0.04
CA PRO A 271 5.82 1.29 1.08
C PRO A 271 5.20 1.43 2.49
N ARG A 272 4.20 0.64 2.79
CA ARG A 272 3.36 0.64 4.00
C ARG A 272 2.53 -0.63 4.08
N VAL A 273 1.80 -0.79 5.17
CA VAL A 273 0.69 -1.76 5.24
C VAL A 273 -0.32 -1.51 4.12
N HIS A 274 -0.90 -2.58 3.57
CA HIS A 274 -1.70 -2.48 2.35
C HIS A 274 -3.10 -3.06 2.52
N ASN A 275 -4.08 -2.48 1.80
CA ASN A 275 -5.48 -2.91 1.85
C ASN A 275 -5.66 -4.39 1.48
N SER A 276 -4.91 -4.89 0.49
CA SER A 276 -4.96 -6.30 0.10
C SER A 276 -4.40 -7.26 1.13
N GLY A 277 -3.79 -6.77 2.22
CA GLY A 277 -3.28 -7.53 3.34
C GLY A 277 -4.19 -7.52 4.59
N HIS A 278 -5.37 -6.90 4.54
CA HIS A 278 -6.26 -6.81 5.71
C HIS A 278 -6.77 -8.17 6.17
N TRP A 279 -6.88 -9.14 5.27
CA TRP A 279 -7.22 -10.54 5.60
C TRP A 279 -6.31 -11.16 6.66
N THR A 280 -5.08 -10.64 6.82
CA THR A 280 -4.12 -11.17 7.80
C THR A 280 -4.58 -11.00 9.25
N GLU A 281 -5.50 -10.06 9.54
CA GLU A 281 -6.08 -9.90 10.87
C GLU A 281 -6.96 -11.11 11.28
N ALA A 282 -7.66 -11.71 10.31
CA ALA A 282 -8.57 -12.82 10.57
C ALA A 282 -7.91 -14.19 10.35
N ALA A 283 -6.95 -14.32 9.43
CA ALA A 283 -6.43 -15.61 8.98
C ALA A 283 -4.98 -15.89 9.40
N CYS A 284 -4.30 -14.99 10.10
CA CYS A 284 -2.95 -15.16 10.62
C CYS A 284 -2.88 -14.87 12.12
N ILE A 285 -1.92 -15.48 12.81
CA ILE A 285 -1.66 -15.17 14.23
C ILE A 285 -1.09 -13.74 14.37
N VAL A 286 -0.22 -13.35 13.45
CA VAL A 286 0.36 -12.00 13.41
C VAL A 286 -0.12 -11.31 12.13
N SER A 287 -0.90 -10.25 12.29
CA SER A 287 -1.39 -9.44 11.17
C SER A 287 -0.28 -8.58 10.56
N GLN A 288 -0.49 -8.07 9.35
CA GLN A 288 0.44 -7.11 8.73
C GLN A 288 0.69 -5.88 9.62
N PHE A 289 -0.30 -5.45 10.39
CA PHE A 289 -0.19 -4.28 11.27
C PHE A 289 0.73 -4.57 12.45
N GLU A 290 0.50 -5.68 13.16
CA GLU A 290 1.39 -6.10 14.24
C GLU A 290 2.80 -6.40 13.72
N GLN A 291 2.90 -7.03 12.53
CA GLN A 291 4.19 -7.30 11.90
C GLN A 291 4.96 -6.02 11.60
N HIS A 292 4.27 -4.97 11.13
CA HIS A 292 4.86 -3.66 10.91
C HIS A 292 5.39 -3.05 12.22
N ILE A 293 4.57 -3.06 13.27
CA ILE A 293 4.99 -2.55 14.59
C ILE A 293 6.18 -3.35 15.13
N ARG A 294 6.16 -4.69 15.01
CA ARG A 294 7.30 -5.53 15.41
C ARG A 294 8.57 -5.13 14.67
N ALA A 295 8.48 -4.99 13.36
CA ALA A 295 9.62 -4.64 12.52
C ALA A 295 10.25 -3.30 12.94
N ILE A 296 9.45 -2.24 13.04
CA ILE A 296 9.94 -0.88 13.35
C ILE A 296 10.37 -0.72 14.82
N ALA A 297 9.83 -1.53 15.72
CA ALA A 297 10.22 -1.57 17.13
C ALA A 297 11.43 -2.48 17.40
N GLY A 298 12.00 -3.13 16.38
CA GLY A 298 13.13 -4.04 16.52
C GLY A 298 12.79 -5.34 17.27
N LEU A 299 11.52 -5.72 17.28
CA LEU A 299 11.07 -7.01 17.82
C LEU A 299 11.23 -8.12 16.77
N PRO A 300 11.38 -9.39 17.18
CA PRO A 300 11.34 -10.50 16.25
C PRO A 300 10.05 -10.51 15.43
N LEU A 301 10.17 -10.76 14.13
CA LEU A 301 9.01 -10.95 13.28
C LEU A 301 8.23 -12.19 13.69
N GLY A 302 6.90 -12.14 13.61
CA GLY A 302 6.04 -13.26 13.85
C GLY A 302 5.83 -14.11 12.59
N SER A 303 5.18 -15.27 12.76
CA SER A 303 4.83 -16.13 11.63
C SER A 303 3.87 -15.42 10.68
N SER A 304 4.19 -15.47 9.38
CA SER A 304 3.32 -15.04 8.28
C SER A 304 2.41 -16.14 7.75
N ASN A 305 2.43 -17.33 8.35
CA ASN A 305 1.60 -18.45 7.93
C ASN A 305 0.13 -18.20 8.27
N ARG A 306 -0.74 -18.41 7.29
CA ARG A 306 -2.18 -18.40 7.53
C ARG A 306 -2.66 -19.72 8.14
N HIS A 307 -3.62 -19.66 9.03
CA HIS A 307 -4.27 -20.82 9.64
C HIS A 307 -5.59 -21.18 8.94
N SER A 308 -6.16 -20.29 8.14
CA SER A 308 -7.43 -20.46 7.44
C SER A 308 -7.35 -19.97 6.00
N ASP A 309 -8.19 -20.48 5.15
CA ASP A 309 -8.52 -19.86 3.88
C ASP A 309 -9.49 -18.70 4.14
N CYS A 310 -9.54 -17.71 3.26
CA CYS A 310 -10.38 -16.56 3.54
C CYS A 310 -10.70 -15.74 2.29
N VAL A 311 -11.76 -14.94 2.42
CA VAL A 311 -12.11 -13.85 1.49
C VAL A 311 -12.29 -12.57 2.30
N MET A 312 -11.44 -11.60 2.04
CA MET A 312 -11.60 -10.22 2.52
C MET A 312 -12.40 -9.43 1.50
N GLU A 313 -13.38 -8.65 1.96
CA GLU A 313 -14.16 -7.72 1.13
C GLU A 313 -14.17 -6.33 1.74
N ASN A 314 -13.92 -5.29 0.92
CA ASN A 314 -14.02 -3.90 1.33
C ASN A 314 -15.48 -3.43 1.36
N LEU A 315 -15.86 -2.70 2.39
CA LEU A 315 -17.12 -1.97 2.48
C LEU A 315 -16.91 -0.57 1.90
N ILE A 316 -17.53 -0.31 0.75
CA ILE A 316 -17.39 0.94 -0.01
C ILE A 316 -18.68 1.74 0.05
N GLY A 317 -18.63 2.99 0.52
CA GLY A 317 -19.82 3.84 0.62
C GLY A 317 -20.94 3.17 1.40
N ASP A 318 -22.10 3.02 0.76
CA ASP A 318 -23.31 2.46 1.37
C ASP A 318 -23.23 0.95 1.69
N ASP A 319 -22.18 0.25 1.29
CA ASP A 319 -21.97 -1.14 1.75
C ASP A 319 -21.94 -1.24 3.28
N VAL A 320 -21.65 -0.15 3.99
CA VAL A 320 -21.69 -0.08 5.46
C VAL A 320 -23.07 -0.40 6.04
N LEU A 321 -24.14 -0.23 5.29
CA LEU A 321 -25.50 -0.58 5.71
C LEU A 321 -25.69 -2.10 5.89
N ARG A 322 -24.81 -2.92 5.33
CA ARG A 322 -24.80 -4.39 5.50
C ARG A 322 -24.27 -4.83 6.88
N VAL A 323 -23.65 -3.93 7.65
CA VAL A 323 -22.97 -4.25 8.91
C VAL A 323 -23.83 -5.05 9.89
N PRO A 324 -25.11 -4.72 10.16
CA PRO A 324 -25.92 -5.53 11.09
C PRO A 324 -26.06 -6.99 10.64
N ALA A 325 -26.20 -7.23 9.33
CA ALA A 325 -26.31 -8.60 8.80
C ALA A 325 -24.95 -9.33 8.85
N LEU A 326 -23.86 -8.63 8.54
CA LEU A 326 -22.52 -9.20 8.58
C LEU A 326 -22.11 -9.63 9.99
N LEU A 327 -22.47 -8.86 11.02
CA LEU A 327 -22.20 -9.20 12.43
C LEU A 327 -22.94 -10.45 12.92
N ALA A 328 -23.95 -10.91 12.21
CA ALA A 328 -24.66 -12.14 12.53
C ALA A 328 -23.95 -13.40 11.98
N GLU A 329 -22.95 -13.25 11.12
CA GLU A 329 -22.18 -14.36 10.54
C GLU A 329 -21.10 -14.83 11.54
N PRO A 330 -21.06 -16.15 11.91
CA PRO A 330 -20.17 -16.62 12.98
C PRO A 330 -18.69 -16.65 12.60
N ASP A 331 -18.37 -16.84 11.32
CA ASP A 331 -16.99 -16.99 10.81
C ASP A 331 -16.51 -15.73 10.06
N LEU A 332 -16.95 -14.56 10.55
CA LEU A 332 -16.65 -13.27 9.95
C LEU A 332 -15.99 -12.34 10.96
N MET A 333 -14.87 -11.75 10.56
CA MET A 333 -14.23 -10.63 11.26
C MET A 333 -14.51 -9.32 10.54
N LEU A 334 -15.10 -8.36 11.24
CA LEU A 334 -15.44 -7.03 10.72
C LEU A 334 -14.53 -5.96 11.32
N HIS A 335 -14.08 -5.02 10.48
CA HIS A 335 -13.36 -3.83 10.90
C HIS A 335 -13.96 -2.58 10.27
N LEU A 336 -14.51 -1.68 11.09
CA LEU A 336 -14.98 -0.36 10.68
C LEU A 336 -13.92 0.71 10.97
N TYR A 337 -13.76 1.64 10.03
CA TYR A 337 -12.67 2.62 10.11
C TYR A 337 -12.98 3.87 10.94
N GLY A 338 -14.19 4.00 11.48
CA GLY A 338 -14.57 5.17 12.28
C GLY A 338 -14.74 6.46 11.48
N LYS A 339 -14.96 6.37 10.17
CA LYS A 339 -15.20 7.52 9.30
C LYS A 339 -16.63 8.03 9.47
N ALA A 340 -16.80 9.34 9.66
CA ALA A 340 -18.09 9.96 9.95
C ALA A 340 -19.12 9.84 8.82
N GLU A 341 -18.68 9.81 7.54
CA GLU A 341 -19.56 9.92 6.41
C GLU A 341 -19.27 8.83 5.37
N ALA A 342 -20.29 8.08 4.98
CA ALA A 342 -20.25 7.20 3.81
C ALA A 342 -20.40 8.04 2.53
N ARG A 343 -19.48 7.82 1.57
CA ARG A 343 -19.51 8.48 0.26
C ARG A 343 -19.18 7.45 -0.83
N PRO A 344 -19.71 7.59 -2.06
CA PRO A 344 -19.33 6.74 -3.17
C PRO A 344 -17.80 6.64 -3.33
N GLY A 345 -17.28 5.43 -3.49
CA GLY A 345 -15.84 5.18 -3.61
C GLY A 345 -15.04 5.21 -2.29
N ARG A 346 -15.62 5.67 -1.17
CA ARG A 346 -14.90 5.75 0.12
C ARG A 346 -14.92 4.40 0.83
N LYS A 347 -13.74 3.87 1.15
CA LYS A 347 -13.59 2.66 1.98
C LYS A 347 -14.01 2.98 3.42
N MET A 348 -15.08 2.37 3.90
CA MET A 348 -15.68 2.59 5.23
C MET A 348 -15.26 1.53 6.25
N GLY A 349 -14.88 0.35 5.77
CA GLY A 349 -14.48 -0.80 6.54
C GLY A 349 -14.08 -1.95 5.62
N HIS A 350 -13.83 -3.08 6.20
CA HIS A 350 -13.71 -4.36 5.52
C HIS A 350 -14.21 -5.47 6.44
N PHE A 351 -14.48 -6.62 5.85
CA PHE A 351 -14.68 -7.84 6.61
C PHE A 351 -13.94 -8.99 5.95
N THR A 352 -13.63 -9.99 6.72
CA THR A 352 -12.98 -11.21 6.25
C THR A 352 -13.78 -12.41 6.73
N ARG A 353 -14.26 -13.23 5.79
CA ARG A 353 -14.81 -14.56 6.07
C ARG A 353 -13.70 -15.57 6.03
N ILE A 354 -13.60 -16.38 7.08
CA ILE A 354 -12.65 -17.48 7.14
C ILE A 354 -13.33 -18.82 6.86
N SER A 355 -12.57 -19.74 6.32
CA SER A 355 -12.98 -21.14 6.12
C SER A 355 -11.82 -22.06 6.47
N ARG A 356 -12.11 -23.36 6.62
CA ARG A 356 -11.04 -24.34 6.88
C ARG A 356 -10.02 -24.27 5.74
N ARG A 357 -8.77 -24.33 6.12
CA ARG A 357 -7.67 -24.44 5.17
C ARG A 357 -7.78 -25.77 4.41
N GLY A 358 -7.85 -25.67 3.06
CA GLY A 358 -7.86 -26.81 2.16
C GLY A 358 -6.49 -27.48 2.03
#